data_7feb693d198ac08b2c1ea8c81ea2873c
#
_entry.id   7feb693d198ac08b2c1ea8c81ea2873c
#
_cell.length_a   1.000
_cell.length_b   1.000
_cell.length_c   1.000
_cell.angle_alpha   90.00
_cell.angle_beta   90.00
_cell.angle_gamma   90.00
#
_symmetry.space_group_name_H-M   'P 1'
#
loop_
_entity.id
_entity.type
_entity.pdbx_description
1 polymer ?
#
loop_
_entity_poly.entity_id
_entity_poly.type
_entity_poly.pdbx_seq_one_letter_code
_entity_poly.pdbx_strand_id
1 'polypeptide(L)'
;MLEARPRLRTLEPDTDNGLYQTLLESTLAIPFKIDWTTKKYSYIGPQIADLLGWSPESWETVNDWAERIHPDEREQTVSRCVELCLAGVDHEAEYRALTSDNRFVWVKEVVHVLCDEQGQPTALIGFTFDITEQKKSEHLRAELEAQKLSNARLQERLRLTHDLHDGLGGELVHMIASVEQGSEALTRPQVLSMLKLIRNDLRQSIDSNASAQVRVPATPQEWLAPLRRRFNDLFEALGVRCDWQFPQSWSQPPNALQYL
;
A
#
# COMPACT_ATOMS: atom_id res chain seq x y z
N MET A 1 6.70 39.74 -32.86
CA MET A 1 5.61 38.95 -33.45
C MET A 1 4.80 38.41 -32.28
N LEU A 2 3.69 39.05 -31.99
CA LEU A 2 2.76 38.62 -30.92
C LEU A 2 1.72 37.70 -31.56
N GLU A 3 1.76 36.43 -31.20
CA GLU A 3 0.76 35.45 -31.63
C GLU A 3 -0.59 35.75 -30.95
N ALA A 4 -1.60 35.90 -31.79
CA ALA A 4 -2.96 36.17 -31.43
C ALA A 4 -3.56 34.97 -30.70
N ARG A 5 -3.99 35.13 -29.46
CA ARG A 5 -4.83 34.16 -28.72
C ARG A 5 -6.15 33.95 -29.46
N PRO A 6 -6.60 32.73 -29.67
CA PRO A 6 -7.91 32.47 -30.28
C PRO A 6 -9.00 33.06 -29.36
N ARG A 7 -9.85 33.92 -29.94
CA ARG A 7 -11.06 34.40 -29.30
C ARG A 7 -12.02 33.23 -29.12
N LEU A 8 -12.37 32.93 -27.88
CA LEU A 8 -13.50 32.08 -27.55
C LEU A 8 -14.74 32.68 -28.24
N ARG A 9 -15.34 31.91 -29.15
CA ARG A 9 -16.65 32.25 -29.71
C ARG A 9 -17.65 32.23 -28.57
N THR A 10 -18.33 33.34 -28.36
CA THR A 10 -19.56 33.39 -27.53
C THR A 10 -20.59 32.53 -28.27
N LEU A 11 -20.93 31.41 -27.68
CA LEU A 11 -21.98 30.51 -28.15
C LEU A 11 -23.33 31.12 -27.84
N GLU A 12 -24.28 31.05 -28.76
CA GLU A 12 -25.63 31.61 -28.57
C GLU A 12 -26.45 30.75 -27.59
N PRO A 13 -27.25 31.34 -26.68
CA PRO A 13 -27.80 30.63 -25.51
C PRO A 13 -28.81 29.52 -25.81
N ASP A 14 -29.39 29.43 -26.97
CA ASP A 14 -30.44 28.45 -27.29
C ASP A 14 -29.90 27.12 -27.89
N THR A 15 -28.73 27.15 -28.51
CA THR A 15 -28.09 25.93 -29.04
C THR A 15 -27.26 25.20 -27.97
N ASP A 16 -26.83 25.94 -27.00
CA ASP A 16 -26.01 25.42 -25.87
C ASP A 16 -26.80 24.57 -24.88
N ASN A 17 -28.04 24.93 -24.61
CA ASN A 17 -28.85 24.23 -23.60
C ASN A 17 -29.10 22.76 -23.97
N GLY A 18 -29.33 22.46 -25.26
CA GLY A 18 -29.48 21.11 -25.77
C GLY A 18 -28.16 20.30 -25.73
N LEU A 19 -27.02 20.94 -26.04
CA LEU A 19 -25.71 20.30 -25.98
C LEU A 19 -25.32 19.99 -24.54
N TYR A 20 -25.51 20.93 -23.61
CA TYR A 20 -25.26 20.72 -22.17
C TYR A 20 -26.14 19.59 -21.61
N GLN A 21 -27.41 19.58 -21.98
CA GLN A 21 -28.34 18.54 -21.55
C GLN A 21 -27.91 17.16 -22.08
N THR A 22 -27.56 17.07 -23.35
CA THR A 22 -27.06 15.84 -23.96
C THR A 22 -25.73 15.38 -23.33
N LEU A 23 -24.81 16.29 -23.03
CA LEU A 23 -23.57 15.98 -22.34
C LEU A 23 -23.82 15.47 -20.91
N LEU A 24 -24.71 16.12 -20.16
CA LEU A 24 -25.12 15.68 -18.81
C LEU A 24 -25.78 14.32 -18.83
N GLU A 25 -26.69 14.08 -19.79
CA GLU A 25 -27.38 12.79 -19.95
C GLU A 25 -26.48 11.65 -20.46
N SER A 26 -25.41 11.99 -21.18
CA SER A 26 -24.43 11.01 -21.67
C SER A 26 -23.35 10.63 -20.65
N THR A 27 -23.23 11.40 -19.56
CA THR A 27 -22.30 11.09 -18.48
C THR A 27 -22.93 10.15 -17.43
N LEU A 28 -22.12 9.32 -16.82
CA LEU A 28 -22.54 8.52 -15.65
C LEU A 28 -22.66 9.36 -14.38
N ALA A 29 -22.47 10.68 -14.48
CA ALA A 29 -22.60 11.63 -13.40
C ALA A 29 -24.05 12.09 -13.28
N ILE A 30 -24.59 12.11 -12.08
CA ILE A 30 -25.96 12.55 -11.79
C ILE A 30 -25.91 13.99 -11.30
N PRO A 31 -26.30 14.98 -12.13
CA PRO A 31 -26.28 16.37 -11.73
C PRO A 31 -27.40 16.67 -10.74
N PHE A 32 -27.13 17.55 -9.80
CA PHE A 32 -28.15 18.05 -8.87
C PHE A 32 -27.98 19.54 -8.62
N LYS A 33 -29.08 20.18 -8.21
CA LYS A 33 -29.13 21.55 -7.73
C LYS A 33 -30.06 21.62 -6.54
N ILE A 34 -29.59 22.22 -5.45
CA ILE A 34 -30.32 22.45 -4.21
C ILE A 34 -30.41 23.97 -4.01
N ASP A 35 -31.62 24.48 -3.75
CA ASP A 35 -31.81 25.82 -3.21
C ASP A 35 -31.43 25.77 -1.72
N TRP A 36 -30.35 26.47 -1.35
CA TRP A 36 -29.87 26.44 0.01
C TRP A 36 -30.76 27.21 1.00
N THR A 37 -31.54 28.17 0.51
CA THR A 37 -32.48 28.96 1.35
C THR A 37 -33.66 28.09 1.79
N THR A 38 -34.26 27.37 0.86
CA THR A 38 -35.40 26.49 1.12
C THR A 38 -35.07 25.08 1.51
N LYS A 39 -33.78 24.67 1.35
CA LYS A 39 -33.29 23.31 1.55
C LYS A 39 -33.97 22.26 0.65
N LYS A 40 -34.42 22.70 -0.53
CA LYS A 40 -35.12 21.85 -1.49
C LYS A 40 -34.28 21.59 -2.73
N TYR A 41 -34.44 20.42 -3.28
CA TYR A 41 -33.92 20.11 -4.62
C TYR A 41 -34.70 20.93 -5.65
N SER A 42 -34.00 21.74 -6.44
CA SER A 42 -34.56 22.41 -7.61
C SER A 42 -34.34 21.61 -8.90
N TYR A 43 -33.39 20.67 -8.85
CA TYR A 43 -33.11 19.70 -9.93
C TYR A 43 -32.34 18.51 -9.41
N ILE A 44 -32.65 17.33 -9.93
CA ILE A 44 -31.83 16.12 -9.83
C ILE A 44 -31.92 15.36 -11.17
N GLY A 45 -30.81 14.85 -11.64
CA GLY A 45 -30.72 14.09 -12.88
C GLY A 45 -31.53 12.80 -12.84
N PRO A 46 -32.27 12.45 -13.91
CA PRO A 46 -33.11 11.24 -13.93
C PRO A 46 -32.33 9.94 -13.73
N GLN A 47 -31.03 9.95 -13.99
CA GLN A 47 -30.12 8.79 -13.78
C GLN A 47 -30.08 8.32 -12.30
N ILE A 48 -30.56 9.16 -11.35
CA ILE A 48 -30.65 8.78 -9.94
C ILE A 48 -31.58 7.56 -9.75
N ALA A 49 -32.60 7.44 -10.59
CA ALA A 49 -33.50 6.30 -10.54
C ALA A 49 -32.81 5.00 -10.97
N ASP A 50 -31.92 5.07 -11.95
CA ASP A 50 -31.16 3.90 -12.42
C ASP A 50 -30.11 3.45 -11.38
N LEU A 51 -29.48 4.43 -10.70
CA LEU A 51 -28.46 4.14 -9.69
C LEU A 51 -29.06 3.68 -8.36
N LEU A 52 -30.00 4.44 -7.81
CA LEU A 52 -30.50 4.22 -6.46
C LEU A 52 -31.91 3.61 -6.44
N GLY A 53 -32.60 3.55 -7.58
CA GLY A 53 -33.96 3.05 -7.67
C GLY A 53 -35.04 4.00 -7.10
N TRP A 54 -34.65 5.17 -6.62
CA TRP A 54 -35.57 6.21 -6.15
C TRP A 54 -35.93 7.14 -7.29
N SER A 55 -37.22 7.43 -7.49
CA SER A 55 -37.63 8.36 -8.53
C SER A 55 -37.13 9.78 -8.24
N PRO A 56 -36.82 10.61 -9.27
CA PRO A 56 -36.38 11.99 -9.07
C PRO A 56 -37.32 12.83 -8.23
N GLU A 57 -38.63 12.61 -8.34
CA GLU A 57 -39.66 13.33 -7.59
C GLU A 57 -39.63 13.03 -6.08
N SER A 58 -39.00 11.92 -5.69
CA SER A 58 -38.83 11.56 -4.27
C SER A 58 -37.70 12.30 -3.57
N TRP A 59 -36.95 13.13 -4.31
CA TRP A 59 -35.88 13.96 -3.79
C TRP A 59 -36.36 15.39 -3.62
N GLU A 60 -37.15 15.64 -2.56
CA GLU A 60 -37.76 16.94 -2.33
C GLU A 60 -36.83 17.85 -1.53
N THR A 61 -36.19 17.31 -0.48
CA THR A 61 -35.43 18.08 0.50
C THR A 61 -34.07 17.44 0.79
N VAL A 62 -33.20 18.21 1.44
CA VAL A 62 -31.91 17.70 1.95
C VAL A 62 -32.11 16.56 2.97
N ASN A 63 -33.28 16.49 3.63
CA ASN A 63 -33.56 15.39 4.55
C ASN A 63 -33.71 14.06 3.81
N ASP A 64 -34.31 14.05 2.62
CA ASP A 64 -34.44 12.84 1.80
C ASP A 64 -33.07 12.28 1.44
N TRP A 65 -32.10 13.17 1.15
CA TRP A 65 -30.71 12.79 0.96
C TRP A 65 -30.10 12.21 2.24
N ALA A 66 -30.25 12.90 3.37
CA ALA A 66 -29.67 12.48 4.64
C ALA A 66 -30.21 11.09 5.09
N GLU A 67 -31.50 10.84 4.91
CA GLU A 67 -32.10 9.55 5.25
C GLU A 67 -31.59 8.39 4.39
N ARG A 68 -31.14 8.67 3.17
CA ARG A 68 -30.59 7.70 2.23
C ARG A 68 -29.07 7.50 2.37
N ILE A 69 -28.43 8.11 3.34
CA ILE A 69 -27.05 7.79 3.73
C ILE A 69 -27.06 6.62 4.70
N HIS A 70 -26.05 5.75 4.60
CA HIS A 70 -25.86 4.64 5.53
C HIS A 70 -25.88 5.15 6.99
N PRO A 71 -26.60 4.48 7.91
CA PRO A 71 -26.77 4.95 9.30
C PRO A 71 -25.45 5.30 10.01
N ASP A 72 -24.41 4.47 9.83
CA ASP A 72 -23.12 4.66 10.49
C ASP A 72 -22.37 5.91 9.99
N GLU A 73 -22.66 6.37 8.78
CA GLU A 73 -21.94 7.48 8.11
C GLU A 73 -22.77 8.77 8.09
N ARG A 74 -24.07 8.67 8.33
CA ARG A 74 -25.06 9.76 8.16
C ARG A 74 -24.69 11.01 8.94
N GLU A 75 -24.50 10.87 10.23
CA GLU A 75 -24.26 12.01 11.13
C GLU A 75 -22.99 12.78 10.71
N GLN A 76 -21.91 12.05 10.46
CA GLN A 76 -20.63 12.63 10.07
C GLN A 76 -20.70 13.31 8.70
N THR A 77 -21.31 12.64 7.71
CA THR A 77 -21.42 13.14 6.34
C THR A 77 -22.28 14.40 6.29
N VAL A 78 -23.44 14.36 6.94
CA VAL A 78 -24.37 15.51 6.97
C VAL A 78 -23.75 16.71 7.69
N SER A 79 -23.18 16.51 8.88
CA SER A 79 -22.58 17.58 9.67
C SER A 79 -21.45 18.25 8.89
N ARG A 80 -20.56 17.46 8.28
CA ARG A 80 -19.45 17.98 7.49
C ARG A 80 -19.93 18.75 6.25
N CYS A 81 -20.90 18.21 5.52
CA CYS A 81 -21.47 18.89 4.36
C CYS A 81 -22.08 20.25 4.76
N VAL A 82 -22.91 20.30 5.81
CA VAL A 82 -23.53 21.52 6.30
C VAL A 82 -22.48 22.54 6.72
N GLU A 83 -21.45 22.13 7.45
CA GLU A 83 -20.36 23.02 7.88
C GLU A 83 -19.65 23.67 6.69
N LEU A 84 -19.26 22.88 5.68
CA LEU A 84 -18.57 23.36 4.48
C LEU A 84 -19.48 24.23 3.61
N CYS A 85 -20.76 23.89 3.48
CA CYS A 85 -21.74 24.70 2.79
C CYS A 85 -21.91 26.08 3.45
N LEU A 86 -22.03 26.13 4.78
CA LEU A 86 -22.14 27.39 5.53
C LEU A 86 -20.88 28.25 5.41
N ALA A 87 -19.71 27.60 5.25
CA ALA A 87 -18.44 28.29 5.02
C ALA A 87 -18.26 28.76 3.56
N GLY A 88 -19.18 28.42 2.64
CA GLY A 88 -19.05 28.72 1.22
C GLY A 88 -17.94 27.94 0.52
N VAL A 89 -17.58 26.75 1.02
CA VAL A 89 -16.44 25.95 0.56
C VAL A 89 -16.93 24.79 -0.29
N ASP A 90 -16.39 24.69 -1.50
CA ASP A 90 -16.58 23.54 -2.37
C ASP A 90 -15.99 22.29 -1.72
N HIS A 91 -16.65 21.16 -1.87
CA HIS A 91 -16.22 19.93 -1.20
C HIS A 91 -16.63 18.66 -1.93
N GLU A 92 -16.01 17.58 -1.53
CA GLU A 92 -16.31 16.22 -1.98
C GLU A 92 -16.65 15.34 -0.77
N ALA A 93 -17.56 14.40 -0.97
CA ALA A 93 -17.91 13.39 0.01
C ALA A 93 -18.06 12.02 -0.65
N GLU A 94 -17.55 10.98 0.02
CA GLU A 94 -17.75 9.60 -0.36
C GLU A 94 -18.48 8.89 0.76
N TYR A 95 -19.59 8.22 0.44
CA TYR A 95 -20.41 7.53 1.42
C TYR A 95 -21.23 6.42 0.76
N ARG A 96 -21.80 5.55 1.59
CA ARG A 96 -22.75 4.52 1.15
C ARG A 96 -24.15 5.10 1.09
N ALA A 97 -24.74 5.11 -0.12
CA ALA A 97 -26.13 5.50 -0.35
C ALA A 97 -27.05 4.29 -0.34
N LEU A 98 -28.22 4.44 0.28
CA LEU A 98 -29.28 3.43 0.35
C LEU A 98 -30.07 3.40 -0.96
N THR A 99 -30.20 2.23 -1.54
CA THR A 99 -31.08 2.01 -2.70
C THR A 99 -32.51 1.71 -2.27
N SER A 100 -33.48 1.86 -3.19
CA SER A 100 -34.89 1.60 -2.93
C SER A 100 -35.20 0.14 -2.57
N ASP A 101 -34.33 -0.80 -2.93
CA ASP A 101 -34.39 -2.21 -2.58
C ASP A 101 -33.54 -2.61 -1.35
N ASN A 102 -33.22 -1.60 -0.52
CA ASN A 102 -32.52 -1.78 0.75
C ASN A 102 -31.07 -2.30 0.64
N ARG A 103 -30.40 -2.07 -0.48
CA ARG A 103 -28.96 -2.30 -0.65
C ARG A 103 -28.19 -1.00 -0.47
N PHE A 104 -26.87 -1.09 -0.44
CA PHE A 104 -25.99 0.06 -0.40
C PHE A 104 -25.07 0.07 -1.62
N VAL A 105 -24.89 1.25 -2.19
CA VAL A 105 -23.91 1.54 -3.25
C VAL A 105 -22.98 2.66 -2.78
N TRP A 106 -21.74 2.61 -3.19
CA TRP A 106 -20.80 3.68 -2.90
C TRP A 106 -20.99 4.82 -3.89
N VAL A 107 -21.21 6.00 -3.36
CA VAL A 107 -21.31 7.22 -4.16
C VAL A 107 -20.24 8.22 -3.76
N LYS A 108 -19.83 9.03 -4.74
CA LYS A 108 -19.02 10.22 -4.55
C LYS A 108 -19.82 11.42 -4.99
N GLU A 109 -19.97 12.39 -4.13
CA GLU A 109 -20.55 13.70 -4.46
C GLU A 109 -19.46 14.74 -4.56
N VAL A 110 -19.57 15.58 -5.59
CA VAL A 110 -18.77 16.79 -5.78
C VAL A 110 -19.73 17.95 -5.72
N VAL A 111 -19.56 18.82 -4.74
CA VAL A 111 -20.46 19.94 -4.43
C VAL A 111 -19.75 21.26 -4.62
N HIS A 112 -20.35 22.12 -5.42
CA HIS A 112 -19.94 23.52 -5.58
C HIS A 112 -20.96 24.43 -4.91
N VAL A 113 -20.50 25.34 -4.05
CA VAL A 113 -21.34 26.22 -3.25
C VAL A 113 -21.44 27.58 -3.93
N LEU A 114 -22.64 27.94 -4.36
CA LEU A 114 -22.91 29.27 -4.92
C LEU A 114 -23.26 30.23 -3.80
N CYS A 115 -22.54 31.35 -3.72
CA CYS A 115 -22.76 32.42 -2.72
C CYS A 115 -23.24 33.70 -3.39
N ASP A 116 -23.95 34.54 -2.62
CA ASP A 116 -24.27 35.89 -3.00
C ASP A 116 -23.07 36.85 -2.85
N GLU A 117 -23.32 38.15 -3.14
CA GLU A 117 -22.28 39.18 -3.01
C GLU A 117 -21.80 39.40 -1.56
N GLN A 118 -22.56 38.95 -0.58
CA GLN A 118 -22.23 39.00 0.84
C GLN A 118 -21.52 37.72 1.33
N GLY A 119 -21.27 36.74 0.43
CA GLY A 119 -20.63 35.46 0.74
C GLY A 119 -21.57 34.47 1.42
N GLN A 120 -22.89 34.69 1.41
CA GLN A 120 -23.85 33.75 1.97
C GLN A 120 -24.23 32.68 0.93
N PRO A 121 -24.28 31.41 1.29
CA PRO A 121 -24.65 30.34 0.37
C PRO A 121 -26.11 30.44 -0.06
N THR A 122 -26.34 30.47 -1.37
CA THR A 122 -27.66 30.59 -1.99
C THR A 122 -28.10 29.28 -2.66
N ALA A 123 -27.19 28.55 -3.25
CA ALA A 123 -27.47 27.25 -3.88
C ALA A 123 -26.27 26.32 -3.84
N LEU A 124 -26.54 25.04 -3.92
CA LEU A 124 -25.53 23.99 -4.18
C LEU A 124 -25.79 23.42 -5.55
N ILE A 125 -24.74 23.25 -6.31
CA ILE A 125 -24.75 22.49 -7.56
C ILE A 125 -23.68 21.42 -7.50
N GLY A 126 -23.93 20.27 -8.09
CA GLY A 126 -22.94 19.22 -8.03
C GLY A 126 -23.30 18.00 -8.88
N PHE A 127 -22.48 17.00 -8.67
CA PHE A 127 -22.63 15.71 -9.33
C PHE A 127 -22.47 14.57 -8.32
N THR A 128 -23.29 13.56 -8.49
CA THR A 128 -23.16 12.26 -7.79
C THR A 128 -22.63 11.23 -8.78
N PHE A 129 -21.61 10.48 -8.38
CA PHE A 129 -20.98 9.41 -9.17
C PHE A 129 -21.12 8.07 -8.45
N ASP A 130 -21.40 7.01 -9.20
CA ASP A 130 -21.23 5.65 -8.69
C ASP A 130 -19.73 5.29 -8.67
N ILE A 131 -19.22 5.00 -7.48
CA ILE A 131 -17.84 4.56 -7.26
C ILE A 131 -17.76 3.13 -6.73
N THR A 132 -18.85 2.36 -6.84
CA THR A 132 -18.95 1.01 -6.27
C THR A 132 -17.90 0.06 -6.84
N GLU A 133 -17.72 0.06 -8.16
CA GLU A 133 -16.69 -0.78 -8.81
C GLU A 133 -15.27 -0.30 -8.48
N GLN A 134 -15.07 1.01 -8.33
CA GLN A 134 -13.79 1.54 -7.86
C GLN A 134 -13.46 1.03 -6.46
N LYS A 135 -14.40 1.13 -5.51
CA LYS A 135 -14.23 0.66 -4.13
C LYS A 135 -13.98 -0.85 -4.05
N LYS A 136 -14.69 -1.65 -4.86
CA LYS A 136 -14.43 -3.09 -4.96
C LYS A 136 -13.02 -3.39 -5.46
N SER A 137 -12.57 -2.67 -6.49
CA SER A 137 -11.22 -2.83 -7.03
C SER A 137 -10.13 -2.43 -6.02
N GLU A 138 -10.34 -1.34 -5.29
CA GLU A 138 -9.44 -0.90 -4.22
C GLU A 138 -9.35 -1.95 -3.10
N HIS A 139 -10.49 -2.48 -2.66
CA HIS A 139 -10.55 -3.54 -1.64
C HIS A 139 -9.81 -4.81 -2.09
N LEU A 140 -10.08 -5.28 -3.30
CA LEU A 140 -9.43 -6.47 -3.86
C LEU A 140 -7.90 -6.29 -4.00
N ARG A 141 -7.45 -5.09 -4.40
CA ARG A 141 -6.01 -4.78 -4.45
C ARG A 141 -5.37 -4.83 -3.07
N ALA A 142 -6.02 -4.23 -2.07
CA ALA A 142 -5.54 -4.25 -0.70
C ALA A 142 -5.45 -5.69 -0.13
N GLU A 143 -6.44 -6.54 -0.41
CA GLU A 143 -6.41 -7.95 -0.02
C GLU A 143 -5.26 -8.71 -0.71
N LEU A 144 -5.07 -8.50 -2.01
CA LEU A 144 -3.98 -9.12 -2.76
C LEU A 144 -2.60 -8.71 -2.23
N GLU A 145 -2.41 -7.44 -1.90
CA GLU A 145 -1.17 -6.94 -1.30
C GLU A 145 -0.92 -7.55 0.08
N ALA A 146 -1.95 -7.64 0.92
CA ALA A 146 -1.87 -8.30 2.22
C ALA A 146 -1.48 -9.79 2.09
N GLN A 147 -2.07 -10.50 1.13
CA GLN A 147 -1.72 -11.89 0.84
C GLN A 147 -0.27 -12.04 0.34
N LYS A 148 0.18 -11.17 -0.57
CA LYS A 148 1.57 -11.17 -1.05
C LYS A 148 2.55 -10.99 0.09
N LEU A 149 2.29 -10.04 0.99
CA LEU A 149 3.14 -9.79 2.16
C LEU A 149 3.17 -11.00 3.09
N SER A 150 2.01 -11.62 3.36
CA SER A 150 1.92 -12.83 4.18
C SER A 150 2.71 -14.00 3.58
N ASN A 151 2.56 -14.23 2.27
CA ASN A 151 3.28 -15.28 1.55
C ASN A 151 4.80 -15.03 1.55
N ALA A 152 5.23 -13.79 1.33
CA ALA A 152 6.65 -13.44 1.38
C ALA A 152 7.26 -13.72 2.76
N ARG A 153 6.55 -13.40 3.85
CA ARG A 153 6.97 -13.73 5.22
C ARG A 153 7.06 -15.24 5.46
N LEU A 154 6.10 -16.00 4.93
CA LEU A 154 6.11 -17.45 5.05
C LEU A 154 7.29 -18.08 4.28
N GLN A 155 7.51 -17.63 3.06
CA GLN A 155 8.65 -18.08 2.24
C GLN A 155 9.97 -17.78 2.91
N GLU A 156 10.14 -16.58 3.48
CA GLU A 156 11.35 -16.23 4.22
C GLU A 156 11.55 -17.12 5.45
N ARG A 157 10.50 -17.42 6.21
CA ARG A 157 10.58 -18.36 7.33
C ARG A 157 10.99 -19.76 6.88
N LEU A 158 10.45 -20.25 5.77
CA LEU A 158 10.81 -21.56 5.22
C LEU A 158 12.27 -21.58 4.75
N ARG A 159 12.73 -20.52 4.07
CA ARG A 159 14.11 -20.36 3.65
C ARG A 159 15.06 -20.39 4.85
N LEU A 160 14.77 -19.60 5.89
CA LEU A 160 15.55 -19.57 7.12
C LEU A 160 15.63 -20.94 7.80
N THR A 161 14.50 -21.66 7.84
CA THR A 161 14.46 -23.00 8.42
C THR A 161 15.30 -23.98 7.61
N HIS A 162 15.28 -23.88 6.27
CA HIS A 162 16.07 -24.72 5.38
C HIS A 162 17.57 -24.43 5.53
N ASP A 163 17.96 -23.16 5.50
CA ASP A 163 19.34 -22.70 5.68
C ASP A 163 19.92 -23.15 7.05
N LEU A 164 19.11 -23.07 8.11
CA LEU A 164 19.49 -23.56 9.44
C LEU A 164 19.63 -25.09 9.47
N HIS A 165 18.70 -25.81 8.84
CA HIS A 165 18.73 -27.27 8.79
C HIS A 165 19.96 -27.78 8.01
N ASP A 166 20.26 -27.19 6.85
CA ASP A 166 21.34 -27.61 5.99
C ASP A 166 22.72 -27.23 6.56
N GLY A 167 22.83 -26.00 7.09
CA GLY A 167 24.08 -25.54 7.71
C GLY A 167 24.39 -26.31 9.01
N LEU A 168 23.50 -26.21 10.00
CA LEU A 168 23.71 -26.82 11.31
C LEU A 168 23.56 -28.33 11.29
N GLY A 169 22.60 -28.85 10.50
CA GLY A 169 22.38 -30.29 10.40
C GLY A 169 23.59 -31.02 9.84
N GLY A 170 24.18 -30.49 8.77
CA GLY A 170 25.41 -31.09 8.16
C GLY A 170 26.61 -31.09 9.11
N GLU A 171 26.84 -29.97 9.82
CA GLU A 171 27.96 -29.88 10.79
C GLU A 171 27.75 -30.77 12.01
N LEU A 172 26.55 -30.85 12.55
CA LEU A 172 26.24 -31.77 13.64
C LEU A 172 26.44 -33.21 13.27
N VAL A 173 25.97 -33.63 12.09
CA VAL A 173 26.20 -35.02 11.58
C VAL A 173 27.67 -35.32 11.41
N HIS A 174 28.45 -34.37 10.86
CA HIS A 174 29.90 -34.53 10.70
C HIS A 174 30.62 -34.65 12.05
N MET A 175 30.24 -33.84 13.04
CA MET A 175 30.78 -33.88 14.39
C MET A 175 30.41 -35.19 15.10
N ILE A 176 29.18 -35.65 15.00
CA ILE A 176 28.72 -36.93 15.57
C ILE A 176 29.53 -38.07 14.96
N ALA A 177 29.66 -38.12 13.63
CA ALA A 177 30.43 -39.15 12.95
C ALA A 177 31.91 -39.11 13.35
N SER A 178 32.48 -37.93 13.54
CA SER A 178 33.89 -37.80 14.01
C SER A 178 34.10 -38.31 15.44
N VAL A 179 33.08 -38.12 16.30
CA VAL A 179 33.10 -38.66 17.67
C VAL A 179 32.91 -40.17 17.68
N GLU A 180 32.02 -40.72 16.87
CA GLU A 180 31.71 -42.14 16.80
C GLU A 180 32.85 -42.97 16.18
N GLN A 181 33.60 -42.42 15.21
CA GLN A 181 34.67 -43.07 14.49
C GLN A 181 36.03 -42.89 15.19
N GLY A 182 36.16 -41.99 16.13
CA GLY A 182 37.37 -41.73 16.90
C GLY A 182 37.66 -42.84 17.89
N SER A 183 38.87 -43.42 17.83
CA SER A 183 39.34 -44.48 18.74
C SER A 183 39.77 -43.92 20.13
N GLU A 184 39.88 -42.63 20.29
CA GLU A 184 40.32 -41.97 21.52
C GLU A 184 39.19 -41.09 22.10
N ALA A 185 39.12 -41.03 23.42
CA ALA A 185 38.16 -40.14 24.11
C ALA A 185 38.49 -38.68 23.83
N LEU A 186 37.48 -37.91 23.40
CA LEU A 186 37.62 -36.47 23.17
C LEU A 186 38.05 -35.75 24.46
N THR A 187 39.03 -34.91 24.33
CA THR A 187 39.46 -34.03 25.44
C THR A 187 38.48 -32.88 25.66
N ARG A 188 38.40 -32.36 26.86
CA ARG A 188 37.54 -31.20 27.19
C ARG A 188 37.77 -29.97 26.28
N PRO A 189 39.04 -29.63 25.86
CA PRO A 189 39.27 -28.54 24.91
C PRO A 189 38.67 -28.83 23.52
N GLN A 190 38.74 -30.07 23.02
CA GLN A 190 38.16 -30.42 21.71
C GLN A 190 36.65 -30.32 21.70
N VAL A 191 35.97 -30.82 22.72
CA VAL A 191 34.50 -30.65 22.87
C VAL A 191 34.11 -29.17 22.95
N LEU A 192 34.87 -28.35 23.69
CA LEU A 192 34.62 -26.94 23.79
C LEU A 192 34.77 -26.19 22.44
N SER A 193 35.76 -26.57 21.64
CA SER A 193 35.99 -26.04 20.29
C SER A 193 34.85 -26.40 19.35
N MET A 194 34.35 -27.63 19.35
CA MET A 194 33.20 -28.07 18.57
C MET A 194 31.93 -27.26 18.95
N LEU A 195 31.65 -27.09 20.21
CA LEU A 195 30.49 -26.29 20.66
C LEU A 195 30.61 -24.81 20.29
N LYS A 196 31.83 -24.25 20.29
CA LYS A 196 32.08 -22.88 19.84
C LYS A 196 31.85 -22.72 18.35
N LEU A 197 32.21 -23.69 17.53
CA LEU A 197 31.93 -23.69 16.08
C LEU A 197 30.42 -23.65 15.82
N ILE A 198 29.68 -24.59 16.38
CA ILE A 198 28.19 -24.61 16.25
C ILE A 198 27.57 -23.27 16.66
N ARG A 199 27.99 -22.72 17.79
CA ARG A 199 27.49 -21.43 18.26
C ARG A 199 27.80 -20.30 17.27
N ASN A 200 29.01 -20.28 16.71
CA ASN A 200 29.43 -19.24 15.78
C ASN A 200 28.66 -19.34 14.46
N ASP A 201 28.44 -20.56 13.92
CA ASP A 201 27.66 -20.76 12.69
C ASP A 201 26.18 -20.42 12.88
N LEU A 202 25.59 -20.79 14.04
CA LEU A 202 24.24 -20.35 14.39
C LEU A 202 24.14 -18.82 14.42
N ARG A 203 25.12 -18.17 15.08
CA ARG A 203 25.14 -16.71 15.16
C ARG A 203 25.32 -16.07 13.77
N GLN A 204 26.20 -16.61 12.93
CA GLN A 204 26.40 -16.12 11.57
C GLN A 204 25.13 -16.27 10.72
N SER A 205 24.41 -17.40 10.83
CA SER A 205 23.12 -17.62 10.15
C SER A 205 22.05 -16.63 10.61
N ILE A 206 22.03 -16.27 11.90
CA ILE A 206 21.11 -15.26 12.44
C ILE A 206 21.51 -13.85 11.97
N ASP A 207 22.80 -13.50 12.06
CA ASP A 207 23.30 -12.16 11.75
C ASP A 207 23.28 -11.87 10.23
N SER A 208 23.52 -12.86 9.37
CA SER A 208 23.40 -12.72 7.90
C SER A 208 21.95 -12.46 7.46
N ASN A 209 20.98 -12.99 8.18
CA ASN A 209 19.56 -12.77 7.92
C ASN A 209 19.02 -11.46 8.49
N ALA A 210 19.70 -10.87 9.49
CA ALA A 210 19.35 -9.55 10.03
C ALA A 210 19.84 -8.40 9.13
N SER A 211 20.79 -8.64 8.23
CA SER A 211 21.40 -7.63 7.36
C SER A 211 20.90 -7.79 5.93
N ALA A 212 19.70 -7.33 5.63
CA ALA A 212 19.12 -7.35 4.27
C ALA A 212 19.82 -6.39 3.28
N GLN A 213 20.96 -5.80 3.66
CA GLN A 213 21.80 -5.01 2.76
C GLN A 213 23.07 -5.80 2.44
N VAL A 214 23.12 -6.33 1.22
CA VAL A 214 24.36 -6.90 0.67
C VAL A 214 25.38 -5.76 0.57
N ARG A 215 26.19 -5.61 1.63
CA ARG A 215 27.31 -4.68 1.64
C ARG A 215 28.49 -5.35 0.93
N VAL A 216 28.80 -4.86 -0.27
CA VAL A 216 30.01 -5.33 -0.99
C VAL A 216 31.25 -4.97 -0.17
N PRO A 217 32.08 -5.96 0.23
CA PRO A 217 33.28 -5.69 0.99
C PRO A 217 34.23 -4.77 0.23
N ALA A 218 34.74 -3.73 0.88
CA ALA A 218 35.59 -2.75 0.25
C ALA A 218 36.99 -3.32 -0.07
N THR A 219 37.44 -4.30 0.70
CA THR A 219 38.78 -4.91 0.55
C THR A 219 38.71 -6.44 0.59
N PRO A 220 39.72 -7.15 -0.02
CA PRO A 220 39.86 -8.58 0.14
C PRO A 220 39.95 -9.03 1.60
N GLN A 221 40.52 -8.20 2.46
CA GLN A 221 40.63 -8.45 3.89
C GLN A 221 39.27 -8.51 4.59
N GLU A 222 38.38 -7.55 4.28
CA GLU A 222 37.00 -7.56 4.80
C GLU A 222 36.21 -8.78 4.32
N TRP A 223 36.39 -9.16 3.07
CA TRP A 223 35.76 -10.34 2.49
C TRP A 223 36.22 -11.64 3.15
N LEU A 224 37.53 -11.79 3.39
CA LEU A 224 38.12 -12.97 4.00
C LEU A 224 38.03 -13.02 5.52
N ALA A 225 37.69 -11.91 6.17
CA ALA A 225 37.66 -11.83 7.64
C ALA A 225 36.78 -12.90 8.33
N PRO A 226 35.57 -13.24 7.85
CA PRO A 226 34.76 -14.31 8.45
C PRO A 226 35.39 -15.68 8.26
N LEU A 227 35.91 -15.97 7.06
CA LEU A 227 36.58 -17.24 6.75
C LEU A 227 37.86 -17.40 7.56
N ARG A 228 38.68 -16.36 7.61
CA ARG A 228 39.94 -16.38 8.41
C ARG A 228 39.65 -16.64 9.88
N ARG A 229 38.63 -16.04 10.46
CA ARG A 229 38.25 -16.29 11.86
C ARG A 229 37.86 -17.76 12.06
N ARG A 230 37.01 -18.30 11.19
CA ARG A 230 36.56 -19.72 11.24
C ARG A 230 37.71 -20.71 11.12
N PHE A 231 38.58 -20.50 10.15
CA PHE A 231 39.73 -21.43 9.93
C PHE A 231 40.81 -21.26 10.98
N ASN A 232 41.07 -20.08 11.52
CA ASN A 232 42.01 -19.92 12.61
C ASN A 232 41.59 -20.68 13.87
N ASP A 233 40.29 -20.59 14.24
CA ASP A 233 39.76 -21.33 15.40
C ASP A 233 39.91 -22.85 15.18
N LEU A 234 39.69 -23.34 13.95
CA LEU A 234 39.86 -24.76 13.58
C LEU A 234 41.33 -25.19 13.62
N PHE A 235 42.23 -24.44 13.00
CA PHE A 235 43.66 -24.77 12.94
C PHE A 235 44.33 -24.67 14.31
N GLU A 236 43.92 -23.70 15.13
CA GLU A 236 44.40 -23.60 16.52
C GLU A 236 43.97 -24.81 17.34
N ALA A 237 42.73 -25.32 17.17
CA ALA A 237 42.26 -26.53 17.82
C ALA A 237 43.02 -27.78 17.37
N LEU A 238 43.56 -27.80 16.13
CA LEU A 238 44.38 -28.87 15.58
C LEU A 238 45.88 -28.69 15.84
N GLY A 239 46.30 -27.61 16.52
CA GLY A 239 47.71 -27.31 16.76
C GLY A 239 48.48 -26.84 15.51
N VAL A 240 47.78 -26.44 14.45
CA VAL A 240 48.36 -26.00 13.18
C VAL A 240 48.49 -24.46 13.18
N ARG A 241 49.68 -23.96 12.92
CA ARG A 241 49.84 -22.50 12.66
C ARG A 241 49.56 -22.21 11.20
N CYS A 242 48.67 -21.26 10.95
CA CYS A 242 48.30 -20.83 9.62
C CYS A 242 48.72 -19.36 9.40
N ASP A 243 49.45 -19.13 8.30
CA ASP A 243 49.80 -17.77 7.86
C ASP A 243 48.98 -17.39 6.63
N TRP A 244 48.26 -16.28 6.70
CA TRP A 244 47.34 -15.86 5.65
C TRP A 244 47.97 -14.77 4.80
N GLN A 245 48.19 -15.07 3.53
CA GLN A 245 48.71 -14.13 2.56
C GLN A 245 47.62 -13.78 1.53
N PHE A 246 47.25 -12.51 1.45
CA PHE A 246 46.28 -12.02 0.48
C PHE A 246 46.58 -10.55 0.10
N PRO A 247 46.14 -10.12 -1.10
CA PRO A 247 46.38 -8.75 -1.57
C PRO A 247 45.66 -7.72 -0.70
N GLN A 248 46.23 -6.54 -0.56
CA GLN A 248 45.63 -5.45 0.23
C GLN A 248 44.50 -4.75 -0.47
N SER A 249 44.41 -4.86 -1.81
CA SER A 249 43.37 -4.25 -2.62
C SER A 249 42.89 -5.22 -3.70
N TRP A 250 41.65 -5.01 -4.13
CA TRP A 250 41.11 -5.74 -5.27
C TRP A 250 41.81 -5.32 -6.56
N SER A 251 42.21 -6.28 -7.39
CA SER A 251 42.66 -6.01 -8.76
C SER A 251 41.49 -5.58 -9.66
N GLN A 252 40.30 -6.13 -9.41
CA GLN A 252 39.02 -5.69 -9.93
C GLN A 252 38.00 -5.83 -8.80
N PRO A 253 37.29 -4.74 -8.40
CA PRO A 253 36.31 -4.84 -7.34
C PRO A 253 35.14 -5.74 -7.79
N PRO A 254 34.70 -6.69 -6.95
CA PRO A 254 33.58 -7.57 -7.27
C PRO A 254 32.28 -6.77 -7.42
N ASN A 255 31.44 -7.15 -8.41
CA ASN A 255 30.13 -6.59 -8.59
C ASN A 255 29.16 -7.14 -7.53
N ALA A 256 28.16 -6.35 -7.13
CA ALA A 256 27.12 -6.77 -6.19
C ALA A 256 26.40 -8.06 -6.63
N LEU A 257 26.30 -8.31 -7.94
CA LEU A 257 25.75 -9.54 -8.55
C LEU A 257 26.61 -10.81 -8.36
N GLN A 258 27.86 -10.69 -7.94
CA GLN A 258 28.73 -11.84 -7.69
C GLN A 258 28.61 -12.36 -6.24
N TYR A 259 27.77 -11.72 -5.41
CA TYR A 259 27.50 -12.08 -4.02
C TYR A 259 26.08 -12.65 -3.79
N LEU A 260 25.26 -12.71 -4.84
CA LEU A 260 23.97 -13.37 -4.85
C LEU A 260 24.13 -14.83 -5.34
#